data_6f4d1ad453fb6d1b88abd0097113a3dc
#
_entry.id   6f4d1ad453fb6d1b88abd0097113a3dc
#
_cell.length_a   1.000
_cell.length_b   1.000
_cell.length_c   1.000
_cell.angle_alpha   90.00
_cell.angle_beta   90.00
_cell.angle_gamma   90.00
#
_symmetry.space_group_name_H-M   'P 1'
#
loop_
_entity.id
_entity.type
_entity.pdbx_description
1 polymer ?
#
loop_
_entity_poly.entity_id
_entity_poly.type
_entity_poly.pdbx_seq_one_letter_code
_entity_poly.pdbx_strand_id
1 'polypeptide(L)'
;MEKRYDAIIVGGGPAGLSAAIYMARARFHVLVIEKEKMGGQITITSEVVNYPGVYKTDGEALTREMVRQAEAFGVEFLTAEVKSLSLTADTKVVHTDRGDFEAMGIIYAAGAHPRLAGFSGEKEFRGHGVAYCATCDGEFFTGKDIFVVGGGYAAVEEALFLTKYGRKVHVLVRGDDFSISSAAVDELKEHPDVTISYHTEVVRIEGDSAVRCLVLKDRKSGEERLVEAKDGDYFGVFVFVGYAPESGLLKGQIELDPAGYVVTDREQQTNLPGVYAAGDICVKQLRQVVTAVSDGAVAATSLERYLGNLYRRLGLRRTYARKKVVKEEKTAPKAVAGAFLDDAMREALSPVLARFEKPLLLRVSSDGTLLADEAESLVRELASLSDTLSYEVVREGNPDVTISICSAEGKDLGLRFHGVPGGHEFNSFILALYNAAGPGQDVGEILQQRIKGISRDIHIDIAVSLSCTMCPDLVAAAERIAADNDHVSVDVYDLAHYPDMQKKYNIMSVPCLIMDGKTYFGKKSLEELLQIIR
;
A
#
# COMPACT_ATOMS: atom_id res chain seq x y z
N MET A 1 28.94 22.70 0.71
CA MET A 1 28.91 22.45 2.17
C MET A 1 28.20 21.13 2.36
N GLU A 2 28.90 20.14 2.89
CA GLU A 2 28.29 18.89 3.29
C GLU A 2 27.22 19.18 4.33
N LYS A 3 25.99 18.76 4.07
CA LYS A 3 24.86 18.96 4.99
C LYS A 3 25.02 17.98 6.16
N ARG A 4 25.38 18.49 7.32
CA ARG A 4 25.51 17.71 8.54
C ARG A 4 24.22 17.74 9.35
N TYR A 5 23.71 16.58 9.70
CA TYR A 5 22.51 16.39 10.50
C TYR A 5 22.87 16.06 11.95
N ASP A 6 21.95 16.32 12.88
CA ASP A 6 22.06 15.81 14.25
C ASP A 6 21.74 14.31 14.29
N ALA A 7 20.70 13.91 13.56
CA ALA A 7 20.29 12.52 13.41
C ALA A 7 19.89 12.19 11.97
N ILE A 8 20.28 11.00 11.51
CA ILE A 8 19.74 10.39 10.29
C ILE A 8 18.94 9.16 10.71
N ILE A 9 17.76 9.03 10.14
CA ILE A 9 16.86 7.90 10.32
C ILE A 9 16.82 7.11 9.01
N VAL A 10 17.19 5.84 9.06
CA VAL A 10 17.19 4.94 7.92
C VAL A 10 15.92 4.11 7.95
N GLY A 11 15.01 4.36 7.04
CA GLY A 11 13.67 3.76 6.94
C GLY A 11 12.56 4.75 7.28
N GLY A 12 11.63 4.93 6.34
CA GLY A 12 10.48 5.84 6.40
C GLY A 12 9.18 5.18 6.84
N GLY A 13 9.22 4.01 7.48
CA GLY A 13 8.05 3.35 8.07
C GLY A 13 7.60 3.98 9.40
N PRO A 14 6.54 3.44 10.07
CA PRO A 14 5.98 4.01 11.29
C PRO A 14 7.00 4.24 12.41
N ALA A 15 7.99 3.35 12.58
CA ALA A 15 9.05 3.52 13.57
C ALA A 15 9.94 4.73 13.25
N GLY A 16 10.38 4.85 12.00
CA GLY A 16 11.22 5.96 11.54
C GLY A 16 10.49 7.29 11.58
N LEU A 17 9.23 7.31 11.14
CA LEU A 17 8.38 8.52 11.19
C LEU A 17 8.13 8.99 12.62
N SER A 18 7.84 8.06 13.54
CA SER A 18 7.71 8.39 14.96
C SER A 18 9.01 8.95 15.53
N ALA A 19 10.14 8.30 15.25
CA ALA A 19 11.45 8.79 15.68
C ALA A 19 11.74 10.19 15.14
N ALA A 20 11.43 10.45 13.86
CA ALA A 20 11.61 11.73 13.22
C ALA A 20 10.79 12.85 13.90
N ILE A 21 9.52 12.58 14.21
CA ILE A 21 8.63 13.52 14.91
C ILE A 21 9.23 13.89 16.26
N TYR A 22 9.65 12.91 17.07
CA TYR A 22 10.19 13.16 18.41
C TYR A 22 11.51 13.93 18.37
N MET A 23 12.44 13.56 17.49
CA MET A 23 13.71 14.27 17.31
C MET A 23 13.50 15.71 16.83
N ALA A 24 12.63 15.93 15.84
CA ALA A 24 12.36 17.26 15.31
C ALA A 24 11.62 18.16 16.32
N ARG A 25 10.70 17.61 17.13
CA ARG A 25 10.09 18.32 18.25
C ARG A 25 11.12 18.78 19.29
N ALA A 26 12.16 17.97 19.52
CA ALA A 26 13.29 18.34 20.34
C ALA A 26 14.28 19.29 19.64
N ARG A 27 13.91 19.79 18.42
CA ARG A 27 14.65 20.76 17.61
C ARG A 27 16.01 20.30 17.13
N PHE A 28 16.14 19.02 16.80
CA PHE A 28 17.28 18.49 16.08
C PHE A 28 17.09 18.61 14.56
N HIS A 29 18.19 18.73 13.82
CA HIS A 29 18.20 18.62 12.37
C HIS A 29 18.13 17.14 11.99
N VAL A 30 17.02 16.72 11.39
CA VAL A 30 16.70 15.31 11.12
C VAL A 30 16.52 15.09 9.63
N LEU A 31 17.18 14.05 9.12
CA LEU A 31 16.96 13.51 7.79
C LEU A 31 16.40 12.10 7.90
N VAL A 32 15.31 11.82 7.21
CA VAL A 32 14.79 10.46 6.98
C VAL A 32 15.18 10.03 5.59
N ILE A 33 15.82 8.87 5.46
CA ILE A 33 16.20 8.28 4.18
C ILE A 33 15.37 7.01 3.97
N GLU A 34 14.62 6.95 2.87
CA GLU A 34 13.82 5.80 2.46
C GLU A 34 14.11 5.47 0.99
N LYS A 35 14.24 4.18 0.66
CA LYS A 35 14.53 3.73 -0.71
C LYS A 35 13.33 3.83 -1.64
N GLU A 36 12.13 3.69 -1.06
CA GLU A 36 10.87 3.65 -1.78
C GLU A 36 9.94 4.80 -1.32
N LYS A 37 8.63 4.58 -1.36
CA LYS A 37 7.62 5.51 -0.85
C LYS A 37 7.66 5.53 0.68
N MET A 38 7.54 6.73 1.28
CA MET A 38 7.40 6.88 2.74
C MET A 38 6.14 6.14 3.22
N GLY A 39 6.23 5.56 4.42
CA GLY A 39 5.15 4.84 5.07
C GLY A 39 5.48 3.38 5.37
N GLY A 40 6.42 2.77 4.63
CA GLY A 40 6.84 1.38 4.83
C GLY A 40 5.76 0.37 4.45
N GLN A 41 5.87 -0.86 4.97
CA GLN A 41 5.02 -1.98 4.53
C GLN A 41 3.53 -1.83 4.85
N ILE A 42 3.16 -1.04 5.86
CA ILE A 42 1.75 -0.84 6.23
C ILE A 42 0.96 -0.14 5.12
N THR A 43 1.61 0.59 4.21
CA THR A 43 0.94 1.31 3.12
C THR A 43 0.11 0.42 2.20
N ILE A 44 0.41 -0.89 2.13
CA ILE A 44 -0.35 -1.85 1.34
C ILE A 44 -1.59 -2.39 2.07
N THR A 45 -1.78 -2.05 3.35
CA THR A 45 -2.88 -2.54 4.17
C THR A 45 -4.13 -1.67 3.95
N SER A 46 -5.18 -2.27 3.42
CA SER A 46 -6.44 -1.58 3.08
C SER A 46 -7.25 -1.14 4.30
N GLU A 47 -7.09 -1.81 5.44
CA GLU A 47 -7.81 -1.49 6.66
C GLU A 47 -6.93 -1.62 7.90
N VAL A 48 -6.90 -0.55 8.72
CA VAL A 48 -6.22 -0.50 10.02
C VAL A 48 -7.24 -0.11 11.08
N VAL A 49 -7.60 -1.06 11.94
CA VAL A 49 -8.60 -0.90 13.03
C VAL A 49 -8.01 -1.10 14.42
N ASN A 50 -6.71 -1.36 14.50
CA ASN A 50 -6.00 -1.69 15.73
C ASN A 50 -4.93 -0.66 16.15
N TYR A 51 -5.00 0.56 15.58
CA TYR A 51 -4.14 1.66 16.00
C TYR A 51 -4.91 2.58 16.97
N PRO A 52 -4.53 2.61 18.27
CA PRO A 52 -5.26 3.38 19.27
C PRO A 52 -5.36 4.86 18.93
N GLY A 53 -6.55 5.43 19.05
CA GLY A 53 -6.83 6.83 18.72
C GLY A 53 -7.29 7.07 17.29
N VAL A 54 -7.25 6.04 16.42
CA VAL A 54 -7.81 6.07 15.07
C VAL A 54 -8.82 4.93 14.96
N TYR A 55 -10.11 5.26 14.78
CA TYR A 55 -11.18 4.27 14.79
C TYR A 55 -11.07 3.29 13.63
N LYS A 56 -10.87 3.82 12.42
CA LYS A 56 -10.67 3.06 11.17
C LYS A 56 -9.95 3.94 10.16
N THR A 57 -8.98 3.37 9.47
CA THR A 57 -8.22 4.03 8.41
C THR A 57 -7.58 2.96 7.52
N ASP A 58 -6.89 3.36 6.48
CA ASP A 58 -5.96 2.52 5.73
C ASP A 58 -4.50 2.84 6.12
N GLY A 59 -3.59 1.97 5.71
CA GLY A 59 -2.18 2.11 6.09
C GLY A 59 -1.50 3.31 5.42
N GLU A 60 -1.91 3.68 4.21
CA GLU A 60 -1.37 4.83 3.51
C GLU A 60 -1.84 6.15 4.15
N ALA A 61 -3.13 6.29 4.42
CA ALA A 61 -3.68 7.46 5.08
C ALA A 61 -3.04 7.68 6.46
N LEU A 62 -2.89 6.60 7.24
CA LEU A 62 -2.24 6.66 8.55
C LEU A 62 -0.80 7.17 8.45
N THR A 63 -0.02 6.60 7.55
CA THR A 63 1.41 6.98 7.41
C THR A 63 1.60 8.33 6.75
N ARG A 64 0.71 8.74 5.84
CA ARG A 64 0.68 10.09 5.27
C ARG A 64 0.50 11.15 6.36
N GLU A 65 -0.38 10.94 7.33
CA GLU A 65 -0.51 11.84 8.47
C GLU A 65 0.75 11.86 9.34
N MET A 66 1.45 10.75 9.53
CA MET A 66 2.73 10.73 10.23
C MET A 66 3.80 11.54 9.48
N VAL A 67 3.85 11.44 8.15
CA VAL A 67 4.76 12.25 7.30
C VAL A 67 4.43 13.73 7.44
N ARG A 68 3.17 14.13 7.32
CA ARG A 68 2.74 15.52 7.51
C ARG A 68 3.11 16.08 8.87
N GLN A 69 2.94 15.29 9.93
CA GLN A 69 3.39 15.69 11.29
C GLN A 69 4.90 15.90 11.34
N ALA A 70 5.69 15.02 10.75
CA ALA A 70 7.14 15.15 10.72
C ALA A 70 7.59 16.38 9.92
N GLU A 71 7.00 16.63 8.76
CA GLU A 71 7.23 17.82 7.93
C GLU A 71 6.90 19.12 8.66
N ALA A 72 5.79 19.16 9.39
CA ALA A 72 5.38 20.32 10.18
C ALA A 72 6.39 20.67 11.28
N PHE A 73 7.18 19.71 11.75
CA PHE A 73 8.30 19.95 12.67
C PHE A 73 9.63 20.21 11.97
N GLY A 74 9.67 20.17 10.63
CA GLY A 74 10.85 20.52 9.82
C GLY A 74 11.80 19.35 9.54
N VAL A 75 11.29 18.10 9.59
CA VAL A 75 12.04 16.92 9.12
C VAL A 75 12.32 17.03 7.62
N GLU A 76 13.53 16.68 7.22
CA GLU A 76 13.89 16.55 5.82
C GLU A 76 13.73 15.08 5.40
N PHE A 77 13.21 14.84 4.20
CA PHE A 77 13.03 13.52 3.60
C PHE A 77 13.89 13.38 2.36
N LEU A 78 14.49 12.21 2.19
CA LEU A 78 15.27 11.85 1.01
C LEU A 78 14.87 10.46 0.53
N THR A 79 14.43 10.38 -0.71
CA THR A 79 14.30 9.08 -1.39
C THR A 79 15.64 8.69 -1.98
N ALA A 80 16.31 7.72 -1.35
CA ALA A 80 17.62 7.21 -1.75
C ALA A 80 17.86 5.81 -1.19
N GLU A 81 18.64 5.00 -1.90
CA GLU A 81 19.04 3.69 -1.41
C GLU A 81 20.34 3.80 -0.59
N VAL A 82 20.30 3.39 0.67
CA VAL A 82 21.50 3.30 1.51
C VAL A 82 22.31 2.08 1.08
N LYS A 83 23.58 2.33 0.71
CA LYS A 83 24.50 1.30 0.22
C LYS A 83 25.41 0.74 1.31
N SER A 84 25.84 1.59 2.24
CA SER A 84 26.66 1.20 3.39
C SER A 84 26.59 2.24 4.50
N LEU A 85 27.09 1.87 5.68
CA LEU A 85 27.08 2.68 6.89
C LEU A 85 28.48 2.68 7.52
N SER A 86 28.95 3.85 7.98
CA SER A 86 30.16 4.02 8.79
C SER A 86 29.75 4.49 10.19
N LEU A 87 29.71 3.58 11.18
CA LEU A 87 29.00 3.78 12.44
C LEU A 87 29.92 3.97 13.67
N THR A 88 31.23 3.70 13.59
CA THR A 88 32.11 3.61 14.76
C THR A 88 32.62 4.95 15.28
N ALA A 89 32.74 5.97 14.43
CA ALA A 89 33.18 7.30 14.82
C ALA A 89 32.07 8.12 15.51
N ASP A 90 32.41 9.22 16.21
CA ASP A 90 31.42 10.15 16.76
C ASP A 90 30.52 10.74 15.67
N THR A 91 31.09 11.11 14.53
CA THR A 91 30.33 11.42 13.31
C THR A 91 30.09 10.13 12.54
N LYS A 92 28.84 9.80 12.32
CA LYS A 92 28.38 8.65 11.51
C LYS A 92 28.21 9.09 10.07
N VAL A 93 28.42 8.18 9.10
CA VAL A 93 28.19 8.45 7.69
C VAL A 93 27.24 7.43 7.11
N VAL A 94 26.24 7.91 6.39
CA VAL A 94 25.30 7.10 5.60
C VAL A 94 25.64 7.30 4.13
N HIS A 95 26.13 6.25 3.50
CA HIS A 95 26.49 6.24 2.07
C HIS A 95 25.28 5.81 1.25
N THR A 96 24.86 6.64 0.31
CA THR A 96 23.69 6.38 -0.55
C THR A 96 24.03 6.46 -2.02
N ASP A 97 23.10 6.06 -2.88
CA ASP A 97 23.17 6.26 -4.33
C ASP A 97 23.07 7.75 -4.74
N ARG A 98 22.77 8.65 -3.78
CA ARG A 98 22.67 10.10 -3.98
C ARG A 98 23.75 10.90 -3.23
N GLY A 99 24.81 10.22 -2.76
CA GLY A 99 25.94 10.82 -2.03
C GLY A 99 25.95 10.43 -0.56
N ASP A 100 26.88 11.02 0.16
CA ASP A 100 27.16 10.74 1.56
C ASP A 100 26.52 11.78 2.46
N PHE A 101 25.97 11.33 3.58
CA PHE A 101 25.31 12.18 4.58
C PHE A 101 25.89 11.91 5.95
N GLU A 102 26.29 12.98 6.65
CA GLU A 102 26.87 12.91 7.99
C GLU A 102 25.84 13.19 9.08
N ALA A 103 25.92 12.45 10.18
CA ALA A 103 25.14 12.71 11.38
C ALA A 103 25.90 12.37 12.66
N MET A 104 25.45 12.96 13.79
CA MET A 104 25.98 12.65 15.12
C MET A 104 25.32 11.40 15.73
N GLY A 105 24.18 10.97 15.19
CA GLY A 105 23.49 9.75 15.60
C GLY A 105 22.63 9.15 14.49
N ILE A 106 22.39 7.83 14.59
CA ILE A 106 21.60 7.07 13.64
C ILE A 106 20.47 6.35 14.37
N ILE A 107 19.27 6.36 13.78
CA ILE A 107 18.19 5.43 14.13
C ILE A 107 17.92 4.56 12.92
N TYR A 108 18.17 3.25 13.05
CA TYR A 108 17.95 2.29 11.99
C TYR A 108 16.55 1.67 12.12
N ALA A 109 15.66 1.97 11.19
CA ALA A 109 14.24 1.63 11.23
C ALA A 109 13.76 1.00 9.91
N ALA A 110 14.64 0.22 9.24
CA ALA A 110 14.39 -0.36 7.92
C ALA A 110 13.39 -1.53 7.91
N GLY A 111 12.91 -1.97 9.09
CA GLY A 111 11.85 -2.95 9.23
C GLY A 111 12.25 -4.38 8.87
N ALA A 112 11.23 -5.19 8.54
CA ALA A 112 11.35 -6.59 8.13
C ALA A 112 10.30 -6.89 7.05
N HIS A 113 10.55 -7.89 6.20
CA HIS A 113 9.62 -8.32 5.16
C HIS A 113 9.28 -9.81 5.29
N PRO A 114 8.11 -10.26 4.78
CA PRO A 114 7.76 -11.68 4.77
C PRO A 114 8.78 -12.52 4.02
N ARG A 115 9.16 -13.65 4.59
CA ARG A 115 9.98 -14.66 3.89
C ARG A 115 9.13 -15.41 2.88
N LEU A 116 9.72 -15.72 1.73
CA LEU A 116 9.12 -16.64 0.79
C LEU A 116 9.27 -18.08 1.29
N ALA A 117 8.24 -18.91 1.07
CA ALA A 117 8.33 -20.35 1.31
C ALA A 117 9.18 -21.04 0.24
N GLY A 118 9.25 -20.45 -0.97
CA GLY A 118 10.14 -20.86 -2.06
C GLY A 118 9.56 -21.92 -2.99
N PHE A 119 8.26 -22.15 -2.97
CA PHE A 119 7.60 -23.07 -3.91
C PHE A 119 7.35 -22.43 -5.28
N SER A 120 7.24 -23.24 -6.33
CA SER A 120 6.95 -22.77 -7.68
C SER A 120 5.54 -22.16 -7.75
N GLY A 121 5.40 -21.01 -8.42
CA GLY A 121 4.14 -20.25 -8.51
C GLY A 121 3.93 -19.24 -7.37
N GLU A 122 4.71 -19.26 -6.28
CA GLU A 122 4.50 -18.39 -5.12
C GLU A 122 4.51 -16.90 -5.48
N LYS A 123 5.46 -16.48 -6.34
CA LYS A 123 5.56 -15.09 -6.79
C LYS A 123 4.51 -14.75 -7.84
N GLU A 124 4.23 -15.69 -8.72
CA GLU A 124 3.30 -15.54 -9.84
C GLU A 124 1.87 -15.32 -9.34
N PHE A 125 1.46 -16.09 -8.34
CA PHE A 125 0.12 -16.02 -7.75
C PHE A 125 0.00 -15.04 -6.57
N ARG A 126 1.03 -14.25 -6.29
CA ARG A 126 0.96 -13.22 -5.25
C ARG A 126 -0.13 -12.20 -5.57
N GLY A 127 -1.13 -12.06 -4.67
CA GLY A 127 -2.33 -11.26 -4.89
C GLY A 127 -3.40 -11.93 -5.77
N HIS A 128 -3.13 -13.15 -6.28
CA HIS A 128 -4.07 -13.93 -7.09
C HIS A 128 -4.37 -15.30 -6.48
N GLY A 129 -4.29 -15.39 -5.16
CA GLY A 129 -4.47 -16.62 -4.40
C GLY A 129 -3.35 -16.88 -3.40
N VAL A 130 -2.15 -16.31 -3.56
CA VAL A 130 -1.09 -16.33 -2.55
C VAL A 130 -1.08 -15.02 -1.78
N ALA A 131 -1.15 -15.10 -0.44
CA ALA A 131 -1.21 -13.97 0.47
C ALA A 131 -0.21 -14.14 1.64
N TYR A 132 0.15 -13.01 2.27
CA TYR A 132 1.08 -12.94 3.41
C TYR A 132 0.48 -12.20 4.61
N CYS A 133 -0.80 -11.83 4.55
CA CYS A 133 -1.51 -11.13 5.61
C CYS A 133 -2.94 -11.66 5.67
N ALA A 134 -3.30 -12.34 6.76
CA ALA A 134 -4.67 -12.86 6.91
C ALA A 134 -5.68 -11.75 7.11
N THR A 135 -5.32 -10.72 7.89
CA THR A 135 -6.21 -9.58 8.16
C THR A 135 -6.50 -8.73 6.92
N CYS A 136 -5.55 -8.70 5.96
CA CYS A 136 -5.69 -7.92 4.72
C CYS A 136 -6.50 -8.68 3.66
N ASP A 137 -6.24 -9.99 3.53
CA ASP A 137 -6.67 -10.78 2.38
C ASP A 137 -7.69 -11.88 2.73
N GLY A 138 -7.91 -12.16 4.03
CA GLY A 138 -8.76 -13.30 4.47
C GLY A 138 -10.20 -13.23 3.95
N GLU A 139 -10.78 -12.04 3.90
CA GLU A 139 -12.17 -11.83 3.46
C GLU A 139 -12.38 -12.23 1.99
N PHE A 140 -11.38 -12.09 1.12
CA PHE A 140 -11.47 -12.50 -0.30
C PHE A 140 -11.64 -14.01 -0.48
N PHE A 141 -11.34 -14.80 0.56
CA PHE A 141 -11.46 -16.26 0.55
C PHE A 141 -12.65 -16.76 1.36
N THR A 142 -13.65 -15.92 1.60
CA THR A 142 -14.88 -16.30 2.32
C THR A 142 -15.57 -17.46 1.62
N GLY A 143 -15.80 -18.56 2.38
CA GLY A 143 -16.41 -19.79 1.89
C GLY A 143 -15.51 -20.65 0.99
N LYS A 144 -14.19 -20.34 0.87
CA LYS A 144 -13.22 -21.12 0.13
C LYS A 144 -12.35 -21.96 1.06
N ASP A 145 -11.67 -22.98 0.51
CA ASP A 145 -10.66 -23.69 1.25
C ASP A 145 -9.36 -22.88 1.25
N ILE A 146 -8.79 -22.72 2.44
CA ILE A 146 -7.60 -21.91 2.69
C ILE A 146 -6.46 -22.84 3.13
N PHE A 147 -5.30 -22.68 2.52
CA PHE A 147 -4.07 -23.36 2.90
C PHE A 147 -3.15 -22.38 3.63
N VAL A 148 -2.73 -22.74 4.84
CA VAL A 148 -1.78 -21.97 5.64
C VAL A 148 -0.44 -22.69 5.64
N VAL A 149 0.59 -22.05 5.09
CA VAL A 149 1.94 -22.59 5.02
C VAL A 149 2.77 -22.01 6.17
N GLY A 150 3.05 -22.84 7.16
CA GLY A 150 3.84 -22.45 8.34
C GLY A 150 3.50 -23.26 9.57
N GLY A 151 4.37 -23.19 10.59
CA GLY A 151 4.18 -23.91 11.85
C GLY A 151 4.68 -23.10 13.07
N GLY A 152 4.89 -21.80 12.91
CA GLY A 152 5.27 -20.88 13.97
C GLY A 152 4.08 -20.11 14.53
N TYR A 153 4.36 -19.18 15.47
CA TYR A 153 3.34 -18.39 16.17
C TYR A 153 2.37 -17.69 15.20
N ALA A 154 2.90 -16.96 14.22
CA ALA A 154 2.07 -16.28 13.24
C ALA A 154 1.17 -17.24 12.45
N ALA A 155 1.69 -18.41 12.04
CA ALA A 155 0.89 -19.38 11.29
C ALA A 155 -0.30 -19.91 12.10
N VAL A 156 -0.14 -20.11 13.41
CA VAL A 156 -1.20 -20.58 14.31
C VAL A 156 -2.27 -19.51 14.52
N GLU A 157 -1.87 -18.31 14.91
CA GLU A 157 -2.79 -17.21 15.18
C GLU A 157 -3.57 -16.80 13.92
N GLU A 158 -2.86 -16.68 12.80
CA GLU A 158 -3.48 -16.29 11.53
C GLU A 158 -4.35 -17.41 10.95
N ALA A 159 -4.02 -18.69 11.19
CA ALA A 159 -4.89 -19.80 10.81
C ALA A 159 -6.22 -19.77 11.58
N LEU A 160 -6.17 -19.54 12.90
CA LEU A 160 -7.37 -19.33 13.72
C LEU A 160 -8.19 -18.12 13.24
N PHE A 161 -7.53 -17.03 12.90
CA PHE A 161 -8.21 -15.86 12.34
C PHE A 161 -8.93 -16.19 11.02
N LEU A 162 -8.28 -16.95 10.14
CA LEU A 162 -8.81 -17.34 8.83
C LEU A 162 -10.02 -18.30 8.91
N THR A 163 -10.24 -19.00 10.04
CA THR A 163 -11.44 -19.82 10.22
C THR A 163 -12.74 -19.00 10.18
N LYS A 164 -12.65 -17.68 10.43
CA LYS A 164 -13.80 -16.77 10.33
C LYS A 164 -14.32 -16.60 8.89
N TYR A 165 -13.48 -16.89 7.92
CA TYR A 165 -13.74 -16.67 6.50
C TYR A 165 -13.77 -17.98 5.71
N GLY A 166 -12.74 -18.81 5.90
CA GLY A 166 -12.58 -20.06 5.14
C GLY A 166 -13.64 -21.11 5.42
N ARG A 167 -14.05 -21.83 4.39
CA ARG A 167 -14.87 -23.06 4.55
C ARG A 167 -14.12 -24.12 5.33
N LYS A 168 -12.83 -24.31 5.01
CA LYS A 168 -11.86 -25.14 5.71
C LYS A 168 -10.51 -24.48 5.68
N VAL A 169 -9.75 -24.60 6.76
CA VAL A 169 -8.37 -24.12 6.87
C VAL A 169 -7.44 -25.32 6.99
N HIS A 170 -6.55 -25.49 6.02
CA HIS A 170 -5.57 -26.57 5.94
C HIS A 170 -4.19 -26.05 6.34
N VAL A 171 -3.72 -26.39 7.53
CA VAL A 171 -2.40 -25.94 8.02
C VAL A 171 -1.33 -26.95 7.62
N LEU A 172 -0.33 -26.47 6.89
CA LEU A 172 0.77 -27.28 6.34
C LEU A 172 2.04 -27.00 7.15
N VAL A 173 2.42 -27.97 7.97
CA VAL A 173 3.57 -27.90 8.89
C VAL A 173 4.69 -28.79 8.36
N ARG A 174 5.88 -28.21 8.14
CA ARG A 174 7.04 -28.98 7.63
C ARG A 174 7.69 -29.91 8.65
N GLY A 175 7.49 -29.65 9.94
CA GLY A 175 8.06 -30.39 11.05
C GLY A 175 7.17 -31.52 11.57
N ASP A 176 7.64 -32.17 12.65
CA ASP A 176 6.88 -33.19 13.38
C ASP A 176 5.73 -32.59 14.20
N ASP A 177 5.83 -31.31 14.57
CA ASP A 177 4.81 -30.53 15.27
C ASP A 177 5.02 -29.04 14.99
N PHE A 178 4.18 -28.19 15.56
CA PHE A 178 4.39 -26.74 15.58
C PHE A 178 5.70 -26.41 16.31
N SER A 179 6.35 -25.32 15.89
CA SER A 179 7.59 -24.84 16.53
C SER A 179 7.35 -24.09 17.83
N ILE A 180 6.10 -24.00 18.26
CA ILE A 180 5.63 -23.35 19.49
C ILE A 180 4.69 -24.26 20.26
N SER A 181 4.58 -24.00 21.56
CA SER A 181 3.56 -24.60 22.42
C SER A 181 2.76 -23.45 23.06
N SER A 182 1.46 -23.40 22.81
CA SER A 182 0.57 -22.36 23.34
C SER A 182 -0.89 -22.86 23.34
N ALA A 183 -1.75 -22.21 24.11
CA ALA A 183 -3.19 -22.51 24.10
C ALA A 183 -3.81 -22.36 22.70
N ALA A 184 -3.30 -21.45 21.87
CA ALA A 184 -3.75 -21.28 20.50
C ALA A 184 -3.45 -22.51 19.61
N VAL A 185 -2.37 -23.25 19.88
CA VAL A 185 -2.08 -24.52 19.20
C VAL A 185 -3.13 -25.58 19.57
N ASP A 186 -3.50 -25.66 20.85
CA ASP A 186 -4.51 -26.61 21.31
C ASP A 186 -5.89 -26.25 20.72
N GLU A 187 -6.26 -24.96 20.74
CA GLU A 187 -7.48 -24.46 20.11
C GLU A 187 -7.52 -24.79 18.59
N LEU A 188 -6.40 -24.56 17.88
CA LEU A 188 -6.30 -24.85 16.45
C LEU A 188 -6.45 -26.36 16.15
N LYS A 189 -5.86 -27.24 17.00
CA LYS A 189 -5.96 -28.70 16.87
C LYS A 189 -7.40 -29.21 17.11
N GLU A 190 -8.16 -28.55 17.94
CA GLU A 190 -9.55 -28.91 18.28
C GLU A 190 -10.60 -28.27 17.37
N HIS A 191 -10.19 -27.28 16.54
CA HIS A 191 -11.13 -26.53 15.71
C HIS A 191 -11.76 -27.41 14.60
N PRO A 192 -13.10 -27.49 14.49
CA PRO A 192 -13.79 -28.40 13.57
C PRO A 192 -13.54 -28.14 12.08
N ASP A 193 -13.19 -26.90 11.74
CA ASP A 193 -12.93 -26.49 10.35
C ASP A 193 -11.45 -26.40 10.01
N VAL A 194 -10.57 -26.90 10.90
CA VAL A 194 -9.14 -26.94 10.67
C VAL A 194 -8.67 -28.39 10.41
N THR A 195 -7.76 -28.54 9.47
CA THR A 195 -7.00 -29.78 9.27
C THR A 195 -5.51 -29.45 9.29
N ILE A 196 -4.73 -30.28 9.98
CA ILE A 196 -3.30 -30.09 10.12
C ILE A 196 -2.58 -31.22 9.41
N SER A 197 -1.68 -30.88 8.50
CA SER A 197 -0.82 -31.85 7.80
C SER A 197 0.64 -31.59 8.22
N TYR A 198 1.18 -32.49 9.02
CA TYR A 198 2.58 -32.49 9.42
C TYR A 198 3.46 -33.05 8.30
N HIS A 199 4.76 -32.78 8.35
CA HIS A 199 5.76 -33.17 7.35
C HIS A 199 5.40 -32.74 5.92
N THR A 200 4.55 -31.74 5.77
CA THR A 200 3.99 -31.37 4.48
C THR A 200 4.54 -30.02 4.03
N GLU A 201 4.99 -29.98 2.79
CA GLU A 201 5.41 -28.73 2.13
C GLU A 201 4.67 -28.57 0.79
N VAL A 202 4.48 -27.32 0.38
CA VAL A 202 4.02 -27.01 -0.96
C VAL A 202 5.22 -27.07 -1.90
N VAL A 203 5.10 -27.83 -2.99
CA VAL A 203 6.11 -27.91 -4.04
C VAL A 203 5.86 -26.90 -5.13
N ARG A 204 4.61 -26.84 -5.58
CA ARG A 204 4.14 -25.88 -6.57
C ARG A 204 2.65 -25.65 -6.44
N ILE A 205 2.23 -24.51 -6.98
CA ILE A 205 0.84 -24.18 -7.19
C ILE A 205 0.62 -23.86 -8.67
N GLU A 206 -0.56 -24.15 -9.16
CA GLU A 206 -0.94 -23.93 -10.55
C GLU A 206 -2.38 -23.39 -10.60
N GLY A 207 -2.71 -22.70 -11.69
CA GLY A 207 -4.04 -22.16 -11.89
C GLY A 207 -4.10 -21.27 -13.12
N ASP A 208 -5.19 -20.56 -13.23
CA ASP A 208 -5.44 -19.56 -14.28
C ASP A 208 -5.28 -18.12 -13.71
N SER A 209 -6.40 -17.45 -13.48
CA SER A 209 -6.45 -16.18 -12.77
C SER A 209 -6.45 -16.34 -11.23
N ALA A 210 -6.47 -17.57 -10.73
CA ALA A 210 -6.48 -17.95 -9.32
C ALA A 210 -5.79 -19.29 -9.13
N VAL A 211 -5.42 -19.59 -7.89
CA VAL A 211 -4.85 -20.89 -7.53
C VAL A 211 -5.93 -21.97 -7.63
N ARG A 212 -5.76 -22.92 -8.56
CA ARG A 212 -6.69 -24.04 -8.79
C ARG A 212 -6.17 -25.36 -8.23
N CYS A 213 -4.87 -25.51 -8.15
CA CYS A 213 -4.30 -26.71 -7.57
C CYS A 213 -3.01 -26.43 -6.79
N LEU A 214 -2.75 -27.31 -5.83
CA LEU A 214 -1.50 -27.39 -5.07
C LEU A 214 -0.90 -28.78 -5.23
N VAL A 215 0.40 -28.86 -5.42
CA VAL A 215 1.15 -30.08 -5.25
C VAL A 215 1.83 -30.05 -3.89
N LEU A 216 1.39 -30.92 -3.03
CA LEU A 216 1.90 -31.10 -1.67
C LEU A 216 2.83 -32.31 -1.62
N LYS A 217 3.93 -32.20 -0.89
CA LYS A 217 4.90 -33.28 -0.69
C LYS A 217 5.02 -33.65 0.76
N ASP A 218 4.90 -34.91 1.05
CA ASP A 218 5.29 -35.46 2.34
C ASP A 218 6.82 -35.56 2.41
N ARG A 219 7.41 -34.90 3.39
CA ARG A 219 8.87 -34.81 3.55
C ARG A 219 9.51 -36.10 4.08
N LYS A 220 8.71 -37.01 4.69
CA LYS A 220 9.21 -38.30 5.19
C LYS A 220 9.21 -39.35 4.10
N SER A 221 8.09 -39.52 3.40
CA SER A 221 7.96 -40.51 2.34
C SER A 221 8.51 -40.03 1.00
N GLY A 222 8.55 -38.69 0.78
CA GLY A 222 8.85 -38.07 -0.51
C GLY A 222 7.70 -38.10 -1.50
N GLU A 223 6.55 -38.65 -1.13
CA GLU A 223 5.37 -38.73 -1.99
C GLU A 223 4.76 -37.39 -2.24
N GLU A 224 4.40 -37.15 -3.50
CA GLU A 224 3.66 -35.93 -3.90
C GLU A 224 2.18 -36.28 -4.10
N ARG A 225 1.30 -35.36 -3.65
CA ARG A 225 -0.13 -35.45 -3.90
C ARG A 225 -0.65 -34.17 -4.50
N LEU A 226 -1.51 -34.28 -5.49
CA LEU A 226 -2.24 -33.18 -6.09
C LEU A 226 -3.50 -32.90 -5.27
N VAL A 227 -3.76 -31.62 -5.01
CA VAL A 227 -5.01 -31.15 -4.43
C VAL A 227 -5.62 -30.17 -5.43
N GLU A 228 -6.79 -30.50 -5.93
CA GLU A 228 -7.48 -29.71 -6.94
C GLU A 228 -8.72 -29.04 -6.34
N ALA A 229 -8.97 -27.80 -6.73
CA ALA A 229 -10.20 -27.12 -6.42
C ALA A 229 -11.36 -27.76 -7.21
N LYS A 230 -12.54 -27.82 -6.59
CA LYS A 230 -13.76 -28.24 -7.31
C LYS A 230 -14.04 -27.31 -8.49
N ASP A 231 -14.78 -27.81 -9.47
CA ASP A 231 -15.16 -27.02 -10.66
C ASP A 231 -15.69 -25.64 -10.27
N GLY A 232 -15.06 -24.60 -10.83
CA GLY A 232 -15.38 -23.21 -10.56
C GLY A 232 -14.87 -22.64 -9.22
N ASP A 233 -14.20 -23.47 -8.38
CA ASP A 233 -13.65 -23.05 -7.08
C ASP A 233 -12.15 -22.71 -7.19
N TYR A 234 -11.57 -22.09 -6.13
CA TYR A 234 -10.16 -21.73 -6.04
C TYR A 234 -9.70 -21.74 -4.58
N PHE A 235 -8.40 -21.69 -4.36
CA PHE A 235 -7.79 -21.74 -3.04
C PHE A 235 -7.18 -20.40 -2.64
N GLY A 236 -7.22 -20.10 -1.32
CA GLY A 236 -6.32 -19.15 -0.68
C GLY A 236 -5.10 -19.87 -0.13
N VAL A 237 -3.90 -19.38 -0.44
CA VAL A 237 -2.63 -19.91 0.09
C VAL A 237 -1.94 -18.81 0.88
N PHE A 238 -1.99 -18.91 2.20
CA PHE A 238 -1.40 -17.94 3.12
C PHE A 238 -0.05 -18.41 3.62
N VAL A 239 0.99 -17.62 3.42
CA VAL A 239 2.38 -18.00 3.72
C VAL A 239 2.87 -17.30 4.97
N PHE A 240 3.04 -18.04 6.06
CA PHE A 240 3.52 -17.54 7.36
C PHE A 240 4.77 -18.30 7.81
N VAL A 241 5.85 -18.17 7.02
CA VAL A 241 7.15 -18.83 7.30
C VAL A 241 8.16 -17.89 7.95
N GLY A 242 7.66 -16.81 8.53
CA GLY A 242 8.42 -15.79 9.26
C GLY A 242 8.75 -14.57 8.41
N TYR A 243 9.50 -13.66 9.03
CA TYR A 243 9.95 -12.42 8.43
C TYR A 243 11.48 -12.41 8.34
N ALA A 244 12.01 -11.66 7.38
CA ALA A 244 13.43 -11.39 7.24
C ALA A 244 13.69 -9.91 7.59
N PRO A 245 14.51 -9.62 8.62
CA PRO A 245 14.87 -8.26 8.93
C PRO A 245 15.81 -7.66 7.87
N GLU A 246 15.63 -6.38 7.55
CA GLU A 246 16.47 -5.62 6.62
C GLU A 246 17.79 -5.18 7.28
N SER A 247 18.48 -6.12 7.91
CA SER A 247 19.72 -5.91 8.68
C SER A 247 21.00 -6.13 7.89
N GLY A 248 20.91 -6.34 6.58
CA GLY A 248 22.07 -6.64 5.72
C GLY A 248 23.23 -5.65 5.85
N LEU A 249 22.90 -4.35 5.94
CA LEU A 249 23.88 -3.26 6.08
C LEU A 249 24.53 -3.19 7.47
N LEU A 250 23.98 -3.87 8.46
CA LEU A 250 24.46 -3.85 9.85
C LEU A 250 25.37 -5.02 10.20
N LYS A 251 25.45 -6.04 9.32
CA LYS A 251 26.26 -7.25 9.57
C LYS A 251 27.72 -6.89 9.85
N GLY A 252 28.26 -7.46 10.93
CA GLY A 252 29.65 -7.24 11.36
C GLY A 252 29.90 -5.91 12.06
N GLN A 253 28.90 -5.03 12.16
CA GLN A 253 28.99 -3.75 12.87
C GLN A 253 28.12 -3.72 14.11
N ILE A 254 26.90 -4.26 14.02
CA ILE A 254 25.88 -4.26 15.08
C ILE A 254 25.61 -5.69 15.51
N GLU A 255 25.31 -5.88 16.79
CA GLU A 255 24.91 -7.16 17.34
C GLU A 255 23.53 -7.58 16.82
N LEU A 256 23.48 -8.76 16.19
CA LEU A 256 22.27 -9.36 15.63
C LEU A 256 22.00 -10.69 16.33
N ASP A 257 20.72 -11.02 16.52
CA ASP A 257 20.33 -12.35 16.96
C ASP A 257 20.56 -13.43 15.85
N PRO A 258 20.42 -14.72 16.15
CA PRO A 258 20.58 -15.77 15.14
C PRO A 258 19.61 -15.68 13.96
N ALA A 259 18.48 -15.01 14.10
CA ALA A 259 17.51 -14.78 13.04
C ALA A 259 17.82 -13.51 12.20
N GLY A 260 18.81 -12.73 12.62
CA GLY A 260 19.26 -11.52 11.94
C GLY A 260 18.62 -10.23 12.46
N TYR A 261 17.83 -10.26 13.52
CA TYR A 261 17.23 -9.07 14.12
C TYR A 261 18.25 -8.30 14.97
N VAL A 262 18.13 -6.98 15.02
CA VAL A 262 18.99 -6.13 15.82
C VAL A 262 18.69 -6.34 17.31
N VAL A 263 19.73 -6.64 18.07
CA VAL A 263 19.65 -6.70 19.54
C VAL A 263 19.72 -5.28 20.10
N THR A 264 18.70 -4.88 20.85
CA THR A 264 18.62 -3.57 21.51
C THR A 264 18.30 -3.75 22.99
N ASP A 265 18.67 -2.76 23.80
CA ASP A 265 18.19 -2.64 25.16
C ASP A 265 16.77 -2.03 25.23
N ARG A 266 16.28 -1.77 26.44
CA ARG A 266 14.94 -1.16 26.63
C ARG A 266 14.84 0.29 26.15
N GLU A 267 15.96 0.94 25.92
CA GLU A 267 16.07 2.30 25.38
C GLU A 267 16.28 2.31 23.87
N GLN A 268 16.15 1.16 23.22
CA GLN A 268 16.38 0.94 21.79
C GLN A 268 17.83 1.20 21.34
N GLN A 269 18.80 1.20 22.29
CA GLN A 269 20.20 1.38 22.00
C GLN A 269 20.81 0.05 21.52
N THR A 270 21.64 0.12 20.49
CA THR A 270 22.46 -1.01 20.03
C THR A 270 23.77 -1.10 20.82
N ASN A 271 24.60 -2.08 20.50
CA ASN A 271 25.96 -2.19 21.07
C ASN A 271 26.91 -1.05 20.66
N LEU A 272 26.54 -0.18 19.68
CA LEU A 272 27.35 0.98 19.28
C LEU A 272 26.79 2.29 19.82
N PRO A 273 27.63 3.14 20.45
CA PRO A 273 27.20 4.45 20.96
C PRO A 273 26.67 5.36 19.85
N GLY A 274 25.50 5.96 20.06
CA GLY A 274 24.86 6.86 19.12
C GLY A 274 24.18 6.17 17.93
N VAL A 275 24.07 4.83 18.01
CA VAL A 275 23.33 4.03 17.02
C VAL A 275 22.17 3.30 17.73
N TYR A 276 20.98 3.54 17.27
CA TYR A 276 19.74 2.99 17.79
C TYR A 276 19.02 2.21 16.70
N ALA A 277 18.15 1.29 17.08
CA ALA A 277 17.28 0.62 16.13
C ALA A 277 15.84 0.62 16.65
N ALA A 278 14.86 0.66 15.74
CA ALA A 278 13.45 0.76 16.12
C ALA A 278 12.53 0.04 15.13
N GLY A 279 11.44 -0.50 15.65
CA GLY A 279 10.43 -1.18 14.84
C GLY A 279 10.74 -2.65 14.59
N ASP A 280 10.24 -3.18 13.48
CA ASP A 280 10.25 -4.62 13.20
C ASP A 280 11.62 -5.21 12.89
N ILE A 281 12.62 -4.37 12.73
CA ILE A 281 14.03 -4.75 12.62
C ILE A 281 14.61 -5.29 13.93
N CYS A 282 14.01 -4.94 15.08
CA CYS A 282 14.49 -5.31 16.41
C CYS A 282 13.97 -6.69 16.84
N VAL A 283 14.67 -7.30 17.80
CA VAL A 283 14.19 -8.49 18.51
C VAL A 283 12.94 -8.13 19.32
N LYS A 284 11.79 -8.68 18.91
CA LYS A 284 10.51 -8.47 19.61
C LYS A 284 9.51 -9.58 19.29
N GLN A 285 8.49 -9.74 20.15
CA GLN A 285 7.41 -10.70 19.95
C GLN A 285 6.31 -10.14 19.07
N LEU A 286 5.87 -8.90 19.31
CA LEU A 286 4.76 -8.26 18.62
C LEU A 286 5.26 -7.25 17.58
N ARG A 287 4.92 -7.48 16.31
CA ARG A 287 5.22 -6.60 15.17
C ARG A 287 3.92 -5.97 14.68
N GLN A 288 3.66 -4.75 15.16
CA GLN A 288 2.48 -3.94 14.84
C GLN A 288 2.88 -2.47 14.69
N VAL A 289 2.04 -1.69 14.02
CA VAL A 289 2.27 -0.24 13.87
C VAL A 289 2.47 0.45 15.21
N VAL A 290 1.62 0.12 16.20
CA VAL A 290 1.69 0.73 17.54
C VAL A 290 3.01 0.43 18.26
N THR A 291 3.55 -0.80 18.15
CA THR A 291 4.84 -1.15 18.75
C THR A 291 6.00 -0.52 18.00
N ALA A 292 5.91 -0.41 16.68
CA ALA A 292 6.91 0.28 15.86
C ALA A 292 6.97 1.78 16.21
N VAL A 293 5.82 2.44 16.33
CA VAL A 293 5.72 3.85 16.77
C VAL A 293 6.31 4.06 18.17
N SER A 294 5.99 3.15 19.10
CA SER A 294 6.57 3.17 20.44
C SER A 294 8.09 3.10 20.43
N ASP A 295 8.66 2.14 19.69
CA ASP A 295 10.11 1.99 19.60
C ASP A 295 10.77 3.24 19.01
N GLY A 296 10.19 3.82 17.96
CA GLY A 296 10.69 5.05 17.35
C GLY A 296 10.74 6.21 18.35
N ALA A 297 9.69 6.38 19.15
CA ALA A 297 9.64 7.41 20.17
C ALA A 297 10.69 7.18 21.28
N VAL A 298 10.87 5.93 21.73
CA VAL A 298 11.88 5.55 22.72
C VAL A 298 13.29 5.77 22.18
N ALA A 299 13.59 5.28 20.97
CA ALA A 299 14.90 5.46 20.32
C ALA A 299 15.25 6.95 20.18
N ALA A 300 14.31 7.77 19.74
CA ALA A 300 14.50 9.21 19.58
C ALA A 300 14.81 9.91 20.90
N THR A 301 14.04 9.61 21.94
CA THR A 301 14.24 10.21 23.27
C THR A 301 15.59 9.80 23.87
N SER A 302 16.01 8.57 23.63
CA SER A 302 17.30 8.06 24.10
C SER A 302 18.47 8.66 23.31
N LEU A 303 18.32 8.77 21.97
CA LEU A 303 19.31 9.45 21.13
C LEU A 303 19.43 10.95 21.49
N GLU A 304 18.33 11.63 21.80
CA GLU A 304 18.35 13.02 22.27
C GLU A 304 19.28 13.18 23.49
N ARG A 305 19.13 12.32 24.48
CA ARG A 305 19.98 12.33 25.69
C ARG A 305 21.45 12.08 25.34
N TYR A 306 21.71 11.10 24.50
CA TYR A 306 23.06 10.79 24.01
C TYR A 306 23.70 11.99 23.30
N LEU A 307 22.99 12.62 22.36
CA LEU A 307 23.47 13.77 21.61
C LEU A 307 23.74 14.98 22.52
N GLY A 308 22.88 15.22 23.51
CA GLY A 308 23.13 16.27 24.51
C GLY A 308 24.43 16.07 25.31
N ASN A 309 24.78 14.84 25.64
CA ASN A 309 26.05 14.49 26.25
C ASN A 309 27.22 14.59 25.29
N LEU A 310 27.06 14.11 24.06
CA LEU A 310 28.08 14.14 23.02
C LEU A 310 28.47 15.58 22.65
N TYR A 311 27.51 16.47 22.44
CA TYR A 311 27.78 17.89 22.14
C TYR A 311 28.53 18.57 23.28
N ARG A 312 28.18 18.30 24.53
CA ARG A 312 28.93 18.81 25.69
C ARG A 312 30.36 18.28 25.72
N ARG A 313 30.58 16.98 25.49
CA ARG A 313 31.90 16.35 25.46
C ARG A 313 32.79 16.92 24.35
N LEU A 314 32.23 17.19 23.19
CA LEU A 314 32.95 17.73 22.03
C LEU A 314 33.09 19.26 22.03
N GLY A 315 32.53 19.96 23.04
CA GLY A 315 32.51 21.43 23.10
C GLY A 315 31.75 22.08 21.95
N LEU A 316 30.85 21.34 21.29
CA LEU A 316 30.07 21.83 20.16
C LEU A 316 28.85 22.63 20.65
N ARG A 317 28.62 23.80 20.04
CA ARG A 317 27.38 24.55 20.25
C ARG A 317 26.28 23.92 19.38
N ARG A 318 25.16 23.58 20.03
CA ARG A 318 23.98 23.08 19.33
C ARG A 318 23.37 24.22 18.51
N THR A 319 23.19 24.00 17.21
CA THR A 319 22.32 24.82 16.37
C THR A 319 20.92 24.19 16.39
N TYR A 320 19.93 24.96 16.78
CA TYR A 320 18.56 24.46 16.83
C TYR A 320 17.94 24.52 15.42
N ALA A 321 17.36 23.44 14.96
CA ALA A 321 16.53 23.43 13.77
C ALA A 321 15.48 24.53 13.90
N ARG A 322 15.43 25.43 12.93
CA ARG A 322 14.32 26.37 12.86
C ARG A 322 13.08 25.53 12.54
N LYS A 323 12.05 25.62 13.41
CA LYS A 323 10.72 25.22 13.02
C LYS A 323 10.50 25.87 11.65
N LYS A 324 10.33 25.11 10.58
CA LYS A 324 9.66 25.68 9.42
C LYS A 324 8.40 26.26 10.03
N VAL A 325 8.32 27.59 10.10
CA VAL A 325 7.04 28.23 10.24
C VAL A 325 6.37 27.82 8.93
N VAL A 326 5.71 26.67 8.91
CA VAL A 326 4.48 26.58 8.17
C VAL A 326 3.77 27.80 8.72
N LYS A 327 3.74 28.89 7.97
CA LYS A 327 2.74 29.88 8.21
C LYS A 327 1.47 29.05 8.31
N GLU A 328 1.02 28.79 9.54
CA GLU A 328 -0.40 28.75 9.73
C GLU A 328 -0.81 30.05 9.08
N GLU A 329 -1.22 29.99 7.83
CA GLU A 329 -2.15 30.97 7.36
C GLU A 329 -3.24 30.92 8.40
N LYS A 330 -3.23 31.93 9.26
CA LYS A 330 -4.34 32.29 10.12
C LYS A 330 -5.45 32.82 9.19
N THR A 331 -5.93 31.93 8.46
CA THR A 331 -7.24 31.70 7.90
C THR A 331 -7.17 30.25 7.46
N ALA A 332 -7.39 29.33 8.41
CA ALA A 332 -8.37 28.37 7.99
C ALA A 332 -9.63 29.21 7.80
N PRO A 333 -10.12 29.48 6.60
CA PRO A 333 -11.53 29.54 6.44
C PRO A 333 -11.95 28.25 7.14
N LYS A 334 -12.91 28.32 8.06
CA LYS A 334 -13.63 27.12 8.51
C LYS A 334 -13.76 26.30 7.26
N ALA A 335 -13.09 25.13 7.21
CA ALA A 335 -13.32 24.17 6.17
C ALA A 335 -14.84 24.11 6.10
N VAL A 336 -15.38 24.58 5.01
CA VAL A 336 -16.78 24.36 4.73
C VAL A 336 -16.85 22.85 4.76
N ALA A 337 -17.57 22.31 5.71
CA ALA A 337 -17.74 20.88 5.83
C ALA A 337 -18.19 20.41 4.45
N GLY A 338 -17.31 19.67 3.72
CA GLY A 338 -17.56 19.28 2.34
C GLY A 338 -16.52 19.69 1.28
N ALA A 339 -15.39 20.32 1.60
CA ALA A 339 -14.35 20.57 0.60
C ALA A 339 -13.58 19.26 0.33
N PHE A 340 -13.63 18.78 -0.93
CA PHE A 340 -12.94 17.56 -1.37
C PHE A 340 -11.46 17.82 -1.72
N LEU A 341 -11.18 18.98 -2.31
CA LEU A 341 -9.83 19.38 -2.74
C LEU A 341 -9.20 20.34 -1.71
N ASP A 342 -8.00 20.00 -1.24
CA ASP A 342 -7.18 20.93 -0.47
C ASP A 342 -6.45 21.94 -1.39
N ASP A 343 -5.83 22.96 -0.79
CA ASP A 343 -5.18 24.03 -1.56
C ASP A 343 -3.98 23.52 -2.37
N ALA A 344 -3.26 22.52 -1.87
CA ALA A 344 -2.13 21.90 -2.58
C ALA A 344 -2.62 21.12 -3.81
N MET A 345 -3.73 20.39 -3.68
CA MET A 345 -4.37 19.70 -4.81
C MET A 345 -4.86 20.73 -5.85
N ARG A 346 -5.48 21.82 -5.44
CA ARG A 346 -5.95 22.90 -6.34
C ARG A 346 -4.79 23.52 -7.11
N GLU A 347 -3.68 23.81 -6.43
CA GLU A 347 -2.48 24.36 -7.06
C GLU A 347 -1.84 23.37 -8.05
N ALA A 348 -1.80 22.07 -7.72
CA ALA A 348 -1.28 21.03 -8.59
C ALA A 348 -2.17 20.76 -9.82
N LEU A 349 -3.49 20.92 -9.70
CA LEU A 349 -4.45 20.73 -10.80
C LEU A 349 -4.45 21.87 -11.80
N SER A 350 -4.24 23.11 -11.36
CA SER A 350 -4.32 24.31 -12.19
C SER A 350 -3.52 24.20 -13.51
N PRO A 351 -2.24 23.79 -13.53
CA PRO A 351 -1.48 23.66 -14.78
C PRO A 351 -1.96 22.50 -15.67
N VAL A 352 -2.63 21.48 -15.13
CA VAL A 352 -3.20 20.38 -15.91
C VAL A 352 -4.48 20.82 -16.59
N LEU A 353 -5.38 21.45 -15.84
CA LEU A 353 -6.66 21.95 -16.34
C LEU A 353 -6.49 23.08 -17.37
N ALA A 354 -5.45 23.90 -17.23
CA ALA A 354 -5.12 24.96 -18.19
C ALA A 354 -4.71 24.43 -19.58
N ARG A 355 -4.44 23.11 -19.71
CA ARG A 355 -4.11 22.45 -20.98
C ARG A 355 -5.32 21.84 -21.69
N PHE A 356 -6.51 21.93 -21.11
CA PHE A 356 -7.72 21.42 -21.72
C PHE A 356 -8.09 22.22 -22.96
N GLU A 357 -8.27 21.53 -24.09
CA GLU A 357 -8.58 22.13 -25.40
C GLU A 357 -10.07 22.10 -25.72
N LYS A 358 -10.81 21.14 -25.12
CA LYS A 358 -12.23 20.94 -25.34
C LYS A 358 -12.99 21.05 -24.03
N PRO A 359 -14.16 21.71 -24.02
CA PRO A 359 -14.98 21.76 -22.84
C PRO A 359 -15.62 20.39 -22.54
N LEU A 360 -15.71 20.06 -21.26
CA LEU A 360 -16.32 18.82 -20.75
C LEU A 360 -17.45 19.14 -19.77
N LEU A 361 -18.44 18.24 -19.72
CA LEU A 361 -19.52 18.21 -18.77
C LEU A 361 -19.37 16.99 -17.86
N LEU A 362 -19.26 17.21 -16.55
CA LEU A 362 -19.26 16.14 -15.55
C LEU A 362 -20.70 15.91 -15.08
N ARG A 363 -21.27 14.77 -15.43
CA ARG A 363 -22.64 14.39 -15.05
C ARG A 363 -22.61 13.48 -13.84
N VAL A 364 -23.23 13.88 -12.74
CA VAL A 364 -23.40 13.07 -11.54
C VAL A 364 -24.81 12.48 -11.52
N SER A 365 -24.89 11.15 -11.52
CA SER A 365 -26.12 10.45 -11.15
C SER A 365 -26.19 10.34 -9.62
N SER A 366 -27.28 10.85 -9.03
CA SER A 366 -27.43 10.94 -7.58
C SER A 366 -28.64 10.13 -7.10
N ASP A 367 -28.41 9.27 -6.12
CA ASP A 367 -29.44 8.52 -5.38
C ASP A 367 -29.88 9.23 -4.08
N GLY A 368 -29.31 10.41 -3.78
CA GLY A 368 -29.60 11.19 -2.58
C GLY A 368 -28.87 10.70 -1.32
N THR A 369 -27.86 9.85 -1.46
CA THR A 369 -27.00 9.40 -0.36
C THR A 369 -25.87 10.38 -0.09
N LEU A 370 -25.16 10.18 1.04
CA LEU A 370 -23.94 10.94 1.37
C LEU A 370 -22.86 10.78 0.28
N LEU A 371 -22.77 9.60 -0.33
CA LEU A 371 -21.85 9.34 -1.43
C LEU A 371 -22.14 10.22 -2.65
N ALA A 372 -23.43 10.44 -2.95
CA ALA A 372 -23.85 11.34 -4.02
C ALA A 372 -23.52 12.81 -3.70
N ASP A 373 -23.67 13.22 -2.45
CA ASP A 373 -23.27 14.57 -2.00
C ASP A 373 -21.76 14.80 -2.13
N GLU A 374 -20.95 13.78 -1.82
CA GLU A 374 -19.50 13.81 -2.00
C GLU A 374 -19.11 13.89 -3.49
N ALA A 375 -19.77 13.09 -4.35
CA ALA A 375 -19.55 13.13 -5.79
C ALA A 375 -19.91 14.51 -6.38
N GLU A 376 -21.06 15.08 -5.98
CA GLU A 376 -21.45 16.44 -6.37
C GLU A 376 -20.45 17.50 -5.88
N SER A 377 -19.95 17.36 -4.65
CA SER A 377 -18.95 18.28 -4.11
C SER A 377 -17.66 18.26 -4.92
N LEU A 378 -17.15 17.07 -5.25
CA LEU A 378 -15.95 16.91 -6.06
C LEU A 378 -16.09 17.55 -7.45
N VAL A 379 -17.15 17.22 -8.19
CA VAL A 379 -17.30 17.77 -9.57
C VAL A 379 -17.55 19.28 -9.57
N ARG A 380 -18.24 19.80 -8.58
CA ARG A 380 -18.45 21.23 -8.38
C ARG A 380 -17.13 21.96 -8.11
N GLU A 381 -16.27 21.38 -7.27
CA GLU A 381 -14.95 21.95 -6.99
C GLU A 381 -14.05 21.90 -8.22
N LEU A 382 -14.01 20.77 -8.97
CA LEU A 382 -13.26 20.68 -10.21
C LEU A 382 -13.73 21.68 -11.27
N ALA A 383 -15.06 21.83 -11.44
CA ALA A 383 -15.63 22.82 -12.35
C ALA A 383 -15.31 24.27 -11.96
N SER A 384 -15.13 24.54 -10.66
CA SER A 384 -14.73 25.88 -10.20
C SER A 384 -13.28 26.24 -10.52
N LEU A 385 -12.43 25.27 -10.90
CA LEU A 385 -11.01 25.48 -11.21
C LEU A 385 -10.72 25.75 -12.69
N SER A 386 -11.70 25.55 -13.58
CA SER A 386 -11.49 25.73 -15.02
C SER A 386 -12.78 26.08 -15.75
N ASP A 387 -12.72 27.10 -16.60
CA ASP A 387 -13.85 27.50 -17.48
C ASP A 387 -14.19 26.45 -18.54
N THR A 388 -13.33 25.44 -18.74
CA THR A 388 -13.57 24.31 -19.66
C THR A 388 -14.29 23.16 -19.01
N LEU A 389 -14.55 23.20 -17.70
CA LEU A 389 -15.31 22.17 -16.99
C LEU A 389 -16.66 22.74 -16.52
N SER A 390 -17.70 21.98 -16.76
CA SER A 390 -19.05 22.22 -16.22
C SER A 390 -19.55 20.94 -15.54
N TYR A 391 -20.60 21.06 -14.74
CA TYR A 391 -21.22 19.88 -14.14
C TYR A 391 -22.74 19.99 -14.12
N GLU A 392 -23.41 18.84 -14.07
CA GLU A 392 -24.83 18.72 -13.81
C GLU A 392 -25.12 17.54 -12.88
N VAL A 393 -26.20 17.62 -12.13
CA VAL A 393 -26.63 16.56 -11.22
C VAL A 393 -28.00 16.06 -11.66
N VAL A 394 -28.07 14.74 -11.96
CA VAL A 394 -29.29 14.06 -12.38
C VAL A 394 -29.81 13.23 -11.20
N ARG A 395 -31.00 13.54 -10.71
CA ARG A 395 -31.60 12.95 -9.49
C ARG A 395 -32.72 11.95 -9.78
N GLU A 396 -32.93 11.52 -11.01
CA GLU A 396 -34.02 10.62 -11.37
C GLU A 396 -33.57 9.16 -11.50
N GLY A 397 -34.08 8.31 -10.61
CA GLY A 397 -34.30 6.88 -10.87
C GLY A 397 -33.10 5.96 -10.99
N ASN A 398 -31.89 6.42 -10.75
CA ASN A 398 -30.71 5.56 -10.79
C ASN A 398 -30.27 5.18 -9.38
N PRO A 399 -30.15 3.87 -9.05
CA PRO A 399 -29.70 3.43 -7.75
C PRO A 399 -28.20 3.62 -7.50
N ASP A 400 -27.45 4.02 -8.55
CA ASP A 400 -25.99 4.06 -8.49
C ASP A 400 -25.47 5.50 -8.55
N VAL A 401 -24.54 5.85 -7.67
CA VAL A 401 -23.81 7.12 -7.72
C VAL A 401 -22.68 7.00 -8.76
N THR A 402 -22.81 7.74 -9.86
CA THR A 402 -21.87 7.65 -10.98
C THR A 402 -21.46 9.05 -11.43
N ILE A 403 -20.18 9.25 -11.68
CA ILE A 403 -19.64 10.43 -12.36
C ILE A 403 -19.31 10.03 -13.80
N SER A 404 -20.04 10.59 -14.78
CA SER A 404 -19.80 10.37 -16.21
C SER A 404 -19.12 11.57 -16.83
N ILE A 405 -18.12 11.33 -17.67
CA ILE A 405 -17.46 12.38 -18.47
C ILE A 405 -18.21 12.51 -19.80
N CYS A 406 -18.76 13.68 -20.06
CA CYS A 406 -19.55 13.98 -21.25
C CYS A 406 -18.92 15.11 -22.08
N SER A 407 -19.25 15.17 -23.37
CA SER A 407 -18.96 16.35 -24.18
C SER A 407 -19.77 17.57 -23.70
N ALA A 408 -19.42 18.76 -24.12
CA ALA A 408 -20.17 19.98 -23.78
C ALA A 408 -21.64 19.91 -24.18
N GLU A 409 -21.98 19.17 -25.22
CA GLU A 409 -23.36 18.96 -25.70
C GLU A 409 -24.10 17.85 -24.93
N GLY A 410 -23.44 17.23 -23.91
CA GLY A 410 -24.03 16.22 -23.07
C GLY A 410 -23.95 14.78 -23.62
N LYS A 411 -23.19 14.53 -24.71
CA LYS A 411 -22.90 13.17 -25.18
C LYS A 411 -21.97 12.48 -24.18
N ASP A 412 -22.37 11.33 -23.64
CA ASP A 412 -21.53 10.48 -22.81
C ASP A 412 -20.32 9.97 -23.63
N LEU A 413 -19.11 10.13 -23.10
CA LEU A 413 -17.86 9.72 -23.74
C LEU A 413 -17.44 8.29 -23.37
N GLY A 414 -18.28 7.55 -22.62
CA GLY A 414 -17.99 6.19 -22.22
C GLY A 414 -16.94 6.08 -21.10
N LEU A 415 -16.74 7.12 -20.35
CA LEU A 415 -15.81 7.18 -19.21
C LEU A 415 -16.62 7.46 -17.95
N ARG A 416 -16.75 6.44 -17.08
CA ARG A 416 -17.61 6.53 -15.90
C ARG A 416 -16.90 6.00 -14.66
N PHE A 417 -17.11 6.69 -13.54
CA PHE A 417 -16.64 6.25 -12.24
C PHE A 417 -17.84 6.05 -11.29
N HIS A 418 -18.02 4.83 -10.80
CA HIS A 418 -19.05 4.46 -9.85
C HIS A 418 -18.54 4.63 -8.42
N GLY A 419 -19.04 5.66 -7.74
CA GLY A 419 -18.57 6.17 -6.48
C GLY A 419 -17.86 7.54 -6.63
N VAL A 420 -16.93 7.83 -5.73
CA VAL A 420 -16.12 9.07 -5.76
C VAL A 420 -14.67 8.73 -6.03
N PRO A 421 -14.06 9.20 -7.14
CA PRO A 421 -12.65 8.93 -7.45
C PRO A 421 -11.74 9.66 -6.46
N GLY A 422 -11.43 8.98 -5.36
CA GLY A 422 -10.54 9.44 -4.30
C GLY A 422 -9.27 8.61 -4.22
N GLY A 423 -8.43 8.87 -3.22
CA GLY A 423 -7.21 8.12 -2.99
C GLY A 423 -6.32 8.04 -4.23
N HIS A 424 -5.89 6.83 -4.59
CA HIS A 424 -5.05 6.62 -5.76
C HIS A 424 -5.78 6.83 -7.09
N GLU A 425 -7.11 6.62 -7.13
CA GLU A 425 -7.91 6.77 -8.35
C GLU A 425 -8.23 8.22 -8.70
N PHE A 426 -7.95 9.17 -7.81
CA PHE A 426 -8.08 10.58 -8.14
C PHE A 426 -7.19 10.97 -9.33
N ASN A 427 -5.96 10.46 -9.36
CA ASN A 427 -5.03 10.75 -10.45
C ASN A 427 -5.46 10.11 -11.79
N SER A 428 -5.99 8.88 -11.79
CA SER A 428 -6.51 8.24 -13.01
C SER A 428 -7.71 9.02 -13.55
N PHE A 429 -8.62 9.45 -12.68
CA PHE A 429 -9.75 10.27 -13.08
C PHE A 429 -9.33 11.63 -13.69
N ILE A 430 -8.34 12.32 -13.12
CA ILE A 430 -7.80 13.56 -13.72
C ILE A 430 -7.12 13.28 -15.07
N LEU A 431 -6.45 12.14 -15.22
CA LEU A 431 -5.88 11.72 -16.52
C LEU A 431 -6.98 11.40 -17.54
N ALA A 432 -8.10 10.80 -17.12
CA ALA A 432 -9.25 10.59 -17.99
C ALA A 432 -9.81 11.92 -18.52
N LEU A 433 -9.97 12.92 -17.65
CA LEU A 433 -10.37 14.27 -18.05
C LEU A 433 -9.38 14.89 -19.05
N TYR A 434 -8.07 14.78 -18.76
CA TYR A 434 -7.02 15.31 -19.63
C TYR A 434 -6.99 14.62 -21.00
N ASN A 435 -7.23 13.30 -21.04
CA ASN A 435 -7.31 12.54 -22.29
C ASN A 435 -8.57 12.89 -23.10
N ALA A 436 -9.70 13.09 -22.45
CA ALA A 436 -10.96 13.44 -23.09
C ALA A 436 -10.99 14.91 -23.59
N ALA A 437 -10.42 15.84 -22.80
CA ALA A 437 -10.37 17.26 -23.13
C ALA A 437 -9.26 17.61 -24.15
N GLY A 438 -8.25 16.74 -24.32
CA GLY A 438 -7.05 16.99 -25.12
C GLY A 438 -6.02 17.87 -24.40
N PRO A 439 -4.75 17.85 -24.85
CA PRO A 439 -4.18 17.10 -25.97
C PRO A 439 -4.02 15.60 -25.71
N GLY A 440 -4.28 15.13 -24.47
CA GLY A 440 -4.11 13.75 -24.04
C GLY A 440 -2.64 13.33 -23.84
N GLN A 441 -2.46 12.14 -23.28
CA GLN A 441 -1.13 11.56 -23.07
C GLN A 441 -0.54 11.07 -24.40
N ASP A 442 0.75 11.31 -24.64
CA ASP A 442 1.45 10.73 -25.78
C ASP A 442 1.69 9.23 -25.52
N VAL A 443 1.10 8.38 -26.35
CA VAL A 443 1.26 6.92 -26.29
C VAL A 443 2.08 6.38 -27.46
N GLY A 444 2.58 7.25 -28.34
CA GLY A 444 3.29 6.90 -29.56
C GLY A 444 2.37 6.45 -30.71
N GLU A 445 2.83 6.67 -31.94
CA GLU A 445 2.03 6.48 -33.15
C GLU A 445 1.48 5.04 -33.32
N ILE A 446 2.27 4.04 -32.96
CA ILE A 446 1.89 2.61 -33.13
C ILE A 446 0.69 2.26 -32.25
N LEU A 447 0.72 2.64 -30.97
CA LEU A 447 -0.39 2.36 -30.07
C LEU A 447 -1.62 3.19 -30.41
N GLN A 448 -1.44 4.45 -30.80
CA GLN A 448 -2.52 5.31 -31.27
C GLN A 448 -3.25 4.72 -32.47
N GLN A 449 -2.52 4.17 -33.46
CA GLN A 449 -3.12 3.50 -34.60
C GLN A 449 -3.88 2.23 -34.21
N ARG A 450 -3.34 1.47 -33.23
CA ARG A 450 -4.03 0.27 -32.72
C ARG A 450 -5.33 0.63 -32.00
N ILE A 451 -5.34 1.68 -31.20
CA ILE A 451 -6.55 2.18 -30.51
C ILE A 451 -7.61 2.58 -31.58
N LYS A 452 -7.23 3.41 -32.55
CA LYS A 452 -8.12 3.86 -33.60
C LYS A 452 -8.63 2.73 -34.52
N GLY A 453 -7.90 1.62 -34.56
CA GLY A 453 -8.28 0.43 -35.34
C GLY A 453 -9.35 -0.45 -34.68
N ILE A 454 -9.77 -0.17 -33.43
CA ILE A 454 -10.86 -0.90 -32.79
C ILE A 454 -12.18 -0.47 -33.43
N SER A 455 -12.91 -1.44 -33.98
CA SER A 455 -14.15 -1.21 -34.74
C SER A 455 -15.37 -1.95 -34.20
N ARG A 456 -15.18 -2.74 -33.12
CA ARG A 456 -16.27 -3.39 -32.39
C ARG A 456 -16.57 -2.65 -31.11
N ASP A 457 -17.83 -2.65 -30.69
CA ASP A 457 -18.21 -2.07 -29.42
C ASP A 457 -17.67 -2.95 -28.27
N ILE A 458 -16.96 -2.34 -27.34
CA ILE A 458 -16.31 -2.97 -26.20
C ILE A 458 -16.71 -2.23 -24.94
N HIS A 459 -17.20 -2.98 -23.97
CA HIS A 459 -17.47 -2.47 -22.65
C HIS A 459 -16.51 -3.12 -21.64
N ILE A 460 -15.85 -2.31 -20.84
CA ILE A 460 -14.87 -2.72 -19.85
C ILE A 460 -15.34 -2.25 -18.48
N ASP A 461 -15.60 -3.19 -17.57
CA ASP A 461 -15.75 -2.88 -16.15
C ASP A 461 -14.41 -3.06 -15.46
N ILE A 462 -14.04 -2.13 -14.56
CA ILE A 462 -12.85 -2.26 -13.73
C ILE A 462 -13.23 -2.11 -12.27
N ALA A 463 -13.02 -3.17 -11.51
CA ALA A 463 -13.17 -3.12 -10.06
C ALA A 463 -11.86 -2.67 -9.41
N VAL A 464 -11.98 -1.63 -8.57
CA VAL A 464 -10.85 -1.00 -7.88
C VAL A 464 -11.10 -0.91 -6.37
N SER A 465 -10.05 -0.59 -5.63
CA SER A 465 -10.12 -0.05 -4.29
C SER A 465 -9.32 1.25 -4.28
N LEU A 466 -9.84 2.29 -3.66
CA LEU A 466 -9.19 3.61 -3.61
C LEU A 466 -7.82 3.59 -2.91
N SER A 467 -7.54 2.54 -2.12
CA SER A 467 -6.24 2.29 -1.46
C SER A 467 -5.28 1.42 -2.29
N CYS A 468 -5.70 0.93 -3.45
CA CYS A 468 -4.89 0.06 -4.30
C CYS A 468 -3.87 0.86 -5.12
N THR A 469 -2.58 0.63 -4.90
CA THR A 469 -1.50 1.34 -5.62
C THR A 469 -1.30 0.88 -7.07
N MET A 470 -1.83 -0.28 -7.45
CA MET A 470 -1.72 -0.84 -8.80
C MET A 470 -2.95 -0.58 -9.67
N CYS A 471 -4.07 -0.17 -9.06
CA CYS A 471 -5.32 0.07 -9.75
C CYS A 471 -5.22 1.22 -10.77
N PRO A 472 -4.60 2.39 -10.45
CA PRO A 472 -4.52 3.52 -11.37
C PRO A 472 -3.83 3.21 -12.69
N ASP A 473 -2.84 2.31 -12.71
CA ASP A 473 -2.13 1.93 -13.94
C ASP A 473 -3.08 1.25 -14.95
N LEU A 474 -3.94 0.35 -14.46
CA LEU A 474 -4.92 -0.34 -15.30
C LEU A 474 -6.05 0.61 -15.73
N VAL A 475 -6.57 1.40 -14.78
CA VAL A 475 -7.66 2.36 -15.03
C VAL A 475 -7.22 3.38 -16.08
N ALA A 476 -6.08 4.05 -15.88
CA ALA A 476 -5.56 5.04 -16.83
C ALA A 476 -5.31 4.46 -18.22
N ALA A 477 -4.83 3.20 -18.30
CA ALA A 477 -4.63 2.54 -19.60
C ALA A 477 -5.96 2.25 -20.33
N ALA A 478 -6.99 1.80 -19.62
CA ALA A 478 -8.31 1.54 -20.20
C ALA A 478 -9.03 2.83 -20.59
N GLU A 479 -9.03 3.84 -19.71
CA GLU A 479 -9.61 5.16 -19.94
C GLU A 479 -8.92 5.88 -21.11
N ARG A 480 -7.60 5.67 -21.28
CA ARG A 480 -6.87 6.20 -22.45
C ARG A 480 -7.40 5.62 -23.76
N ILE A 481 -7.72 4.33 -23.79
CA ILE A 481 -8.30 3.69 -24.99
C ILE A 481 -9.70 4.26 -25.26
N ALA A 482 -10.55 4.36 -24.25
CA ALA A 482 -11.91 4.86 -24.38
C ALA A 482 -11.94 6.36 -24.81
N ALA A 483 -11.03 7.18 -24.28
CA ALA A 483 -10.93 8.59 -24.68
C ALA A 483 -10.58 8.80 -26.17
N ASP A 484 -9.90 7.84 -26.79
CA ASP A 484 -9.46 7.90 -28.19
C ASP A 484 -10.33 7.09 -29.16
N ASN A 485 -11.31 6.32 -28.68
CA ASN A 485 -12.14 5.47 -29.52
C ASN A 485 -13.56 5.31 -28.98
N ASP A 486 -14.53 5.86 -29.72
CA ASP A 486 -15.97 5.86 -29.38
C ASP A 486 -16.60 4.45 -29.29
N HIS A 487 -15.93 3.41 -29.78
CA HIS A 487 -16.36 2.02 -29.63
C HIS A 487 -15.98 1.39 -28.31
N VAL A 488 -15.22 2.09 -27.45
CA VAL A 488 -14.79 1.56 -26.16
C VAL A 488 -15.39 2.39 -25.03
N SER A 489 -15.99 1.71 -24.04
CA SER A 489 -16.47 2.34 -22.82
C SER A 489 -15.85 1.67 -21.60
N VAL A 490 -15.60 2.46 -20.56
CA VAL A 490 -14.98 2.02 -19.30
C VAL A 490 -15.81 2.50 -18.12
N ASP A 491 -16.20 1.57 -17.30
CA ASP A 491 -16.88 1.80 -16.03
C ASP A 491 -15.97 1.35 -14.88
N VAL A 492 -15.56 2.27 -14.00
CA VAL A 492 -14.69 2.00 -12.86
C VAL A 492 -15.54 1.94 -11.60
N TYR A 493 -15.45 0.84 -10.84
CA TYR A 493 -16.25 0.58 -9.64
C TYR A 493 -15.37 0.52 -8.39
N ASP A 494 -15.63 1.39 -7.42
CA ASP A 494 -15.06 1.24 -6.09
C ASP A 494 -15.82 0.14 -5.33
N LEU A 495 -15.13 -0.98 -5.07
CA LEU A 495 -15.72 -2.14 -4.39
C LEU A 495 -16.19 -1.86 -2.96
N ALA A 496 -15.70 -0.79 -2.32
CA ALA A 496 -16.19 -0.39 -1.00
C ALA A 496 -17.67 0.02 -1.04
N HIS A 497 -18.13 0.54 -2.18
CA HIS A 497 -19.51 0.99 -2.39
C HIS A 497 -20.32 0.03 -3.26
N TYR A 498 -19.64 -0.84 -4.03
CA TYR A 498 -20.28 -1.80 -4.95
C TYR A 498 -19.89 -3.26 -4.67
N PRO A 499 -20.14 -3.78 -3.44
CA PRO A 499 -19.72 -5.14 -3.05
C PRO A 499 -20.44 -6.26 -3.83
N ASP A 500 -21.60 -5.98 -4.43
CA ASP A 500 -22.30 -6.97 -5.25
C ASP A 500 -21.57 -7.30 -6.55
N MET A 501 -20.74 -6.38 -7.05
CA MET A 501 -19.87 -6.63 -8.18
C MET A 501 -18.82 -7.69 -7.87
N GLN A 502 -18.25 -7.65 -6.65
CA GLN A 502 -17.32 -8.65 -6.17
C GLN A 502 -17.91 -10.06 -6.20
N LYS A 503 -19.18 -10.20 -5.73
CA LYS A 503 -19.90 -11.48 -5.74
C LYS A 503 -20.25 -11.93 -7.16
N LYS A 504 -20.75 -11.00 -7.98
CA LYS A 504 -21.23 -11.29 -9.34
C LYS A 504 -20.09 -11.85 -10.23
N TYR A 505 -18.89 -11.29 -10.12
CA TYR A 505 -17.76 -11.65 -10.97
C TYR A 505 -16.67 -12.45 -10.24
N ASN A 506 -16.94 -12.86 -8.99
CA ASN A 506 -16.01 -13.62 -8.16
C ASN A 506 -14.62 -12.93 -8.06
N ILE A 507 -14.62 -11.61 -7.77
CA ILE A 507 -13.40 -10.80 -7.74
C ILE A 507 -12.61 -11.12 -6.47
N MET A 508 -11.37 -11.59 -6.65
CA MET A 508 -10.48 -12.04 -5.59
C MET A 508 -9.40 -11.01 -5.22
N SER A 509 -9.12 -10.09 -6.12
CA SER A 509 -8.14 -9.02 -5.91
C SER A 509 -8.40 -7.87 -6.87
N VAL A 510 -7.90 -6.69 -6.54
CA VAL A 510 -7.96 -5.51 -7.38
C VAL A 510 -6.55 -5.08 -7.81
N PRO A 511 -6.39 -4.47 -9.00
CA PRO A 511 -7.41 -4.19 -9.98
C PRO A 511 -7.91 -5.46 -10.68
N CYS A 512 -9.21 -5.49 -10.97
CA CYS A 512 -9.84 -6.56 -11.75
C CYS A 512 -10.58 -5.95 -12.94
N LEU A 513 -10.16 -6.28 -14.15
CA LEU A 513 -10.83 -5.92 -15.39
C LEU A 513 -11.81 -7.01 -15.76
N ILE A 514 -13.02 -6.63 -16.13
CA ILE A 514 -14.07 -7.52 -16.61
C ILE A 514 -14.45 -7.10 -18.04
N MET A 515 -14.36 -8.02 -18.96
CA MET A 515 -14.71 -7.79 -20.37
C MET A 515 -15.24 -9.08 -20.99
N ASP A 516 -16.35 -9.00 -21.72
CA ASP A 516 -17.02 -10.15 -22.34
C ASP A 516 -17.30 -11.30 -21.34
N GLY A 517 -17.60 -10.97 -20.06
CA GLY A 517 -17.87 -11.91 -18.97
C GLY A 517 -16.63 -12.62 -18.41
N LYS A 518 -15.43 -12.26 -18.85
CA LYS A 518 -14.15 -12.78 -18.34
C LYS A 518 -13.50 -11.77 -17.42
N THR A 519 -12.80 -12.26 -16.39
CA THR A 519 -12.06 -11.47 -15.42
C THR A 519 -10.56 -11.56 -15.66
N TYR A 520 -9.86 -10.42 -15.57
CA TYR A 520 -8.41 -10.31 -15.70
C TYR A 520 -7.86 -9.53 -14.53
N PHE A 521 -7.02 -10.16 -13.73
CA PHE A 521 -6.48 -9.57 -12.50
C PHE A 521 -5.12 -8.90 -12.71
N GLY A 522 -4.80 -7.99 -11.79
CA GLY A 522 -3.53 -7.27 -11.73
C GLY A 522 -3.41 -6.17 -12.78
N LYS A 523 -2.38 -5.34 -12.62
CA LYS A 523 -2.15 -4.23 -13.53
C LYS A 523 -1.86 -4.73 -14.94
N LYS A 524 -2.31 -3.96 -15.92
CA LYS A 524 -2.04 -4.18 -17.34
C LYS A 524 -1.55 -2.88 -17.95
N SER A 525 -0.51 -2.96 -18.75
CA SER A 525 -0.10 -1.85 -19.60
C SER A 525 -1.08 -1.63 -20.74
N LEU A 526 -1.00 -0.47 -21.36
CA LEU A 526 -1.79 -0.15 -22.57
C LEU A 526 -1.57 -1.19 -23.69
N GLU A 527 -0.34 -1.68 -23.85
CA GLU A 527 -0.02 -2.71 -24.84
C GLU A 527 -0.67 -4.05 -24.54
N GLU A 528 -0.65 -4.47 -23.28
CA GLU A 528 -1.27 -5.71 -22.80
C GLU A 528 -2.79 -5.65 -22.94
N LEU A 529 -3.42 -4.51 -22.59
CA LEU A 529 -4.85 -4.31 -22.81
C LEU A 529 -5.23 -4.42 -24.27
N LEU A 530 -4.49 -3.79 -25.18
CA LEU A 530 -4.71 -3.89 -26.61
C LEU A 530 -4.46 -5.30 -27.18
N GLN A 531 -3.80 -6.19 -26.46
CA GLN A 531 -3.72 -7.62 -26.80
C GLN A 531 -4.97 -8.37 -26.35
N ILE A 532 -5.52 -8.04 -25.17
CA ILE A 532 -6.73 -8.66 -24.64
C ILE A 532 -7.98 -8.25 -25.44
N ILE A 533 -8.03 -7.02 -25.89
CA ILE A 533 -9.14 -6.43 -26.67
C ILE A 533 -9.26 -7.02 -28.08
N ARG A 534 -8.21 -7.60 -28.61
CA ARG A 534 -8.21 -8.28 -29.93
C ARG A 534 -9.05 -9.56 -29.92
#